data_145fd712728e3ec4c9838dc6bc1f7869
#
_entry.id   145fd712728e3ec4c9838dc6bc1f7869
#
_cell.length_a   1.000
_cell.length_b   1.000
_cell.length_c   1.000
_cell.angle_alpha   90.00
_cell.angle_beta   90.00
_cell.angle_gamma   90.00
#
_symmetry.space_group_name_H-M   'P 1'
#
loop_
_entity.id
_entity.type
_entity.pdbx_description
1 polymer ?
#
loop_
_entity_poly.entity_id
_entity_poly.type
_entity_poly.pdbx_seq_one_letter_code
_entity_poly.pdbx_strand_id
1 'polypeptide(L)'
;MFAKDAQLISNSYYTATAQALPQQPSLQGHIQADVCVIGAGLAGLSAALELAQSGFQVTLLEAKRIAWGASGRNGGQAIVGYACGEEPFEKAMSMDEAKRAFNLTIEGLDLMRERIRQYNIDCDWVDGYMTA
;
A
#
# COMPACT_ATOMS: atom_id res chain seq x y z
N MET A 1 14.41 -6.95 17.68
CA MET A 1 13.62 -7.60 16.64
C MET A 1 13.99 -7.12 15.24
N PHE A 2 14.28 -5.84 15.02
CA PHE A 2 14.51 -5.26 13.68
C PHE A 2 15.96 -5.30 13.16
N ALA A 3 16.96 -5.57 14.00
CA ALA A 3 18.36 -5.54 13.58
C ALA A 3 18.83 -6.77 12.79
N LYS A 4 18.23 -7.95 13.03
CA LYS A 4 18.58 -9.18 12.30
C LYS A 4 17.93 -9.28 10.92
N ASP A 5 16.85 -8.52 10.67
CA ASP A 5 16.11 -8.56 9.41
C ASP A 5 16.75 -7.67 8.33
N ALA A 6 17.64 -6.75 8.71
CA ALA A 6 18.24 -5.81 7.77
C ALA A 6 19.09 -6.48 6.67
N GLN A 7 19.76 -7.60 6.98
CA GLN A 7 20.57 -8.33 6.01
C GLN A 7 19.75 -9.24 5.08
N LEU A 8 18.62 -9.78 5.55
CA LEU A 8 17.73 -10.64 4.75
C LEU A 8 16.95 -9.86 3.69
N ILE A 9 16.94 -8.54 3.76
CA ILE A 9 16.02 -7.66 3.03
C ILE A 9 16.74 -6.80 1.99
N SER A 10 18.08 -6.80 1.99
CA SER A 10 18.87 -5.95 1.08
C SER A 10 18.81 -6.35 -0.39
N ASN A 11 18.36 -7.56 -0.72
CA ASN A 11 18.42 -8.13 -2.07
C ASN A 11 17.07 -8.61 -2.61
N SER A 12 15.98 -7.85 -2.42
CA SER A 12 14.74 -8.16 -3.12
C SER A 12 14.76 -7.63 -4.55
N TYR A 13 14.02 -8.27 -5.45
CA TYR A 13 13.82 -7.82 -6.82
C TYR A 13 13.43 -6.34 -6.86
N TYR A 14 12.44 -5.94 -6.10
CA TYR A 14 11.97 -4.54 -6.04
C TYR A 14 13.02 -3.57 -5.50
N THR A 15 13.88 -4.01 -4.59
CA THR A 15 14.98 -3.16 -4.12
C THR A 15 16.01 -2.91 -5.22
N ALA A 16 16.23 -3.91 -6.08
CA ALA A 16 17.19 -3.82 -7.17
C ALA A 16 16.65 -3.03 -8.39
N THR A 17 15.33 -3.05 -8.62
CA THR A 17 14.70 -2.47 -9.82
C THR A 17 13.93 -1.17 -9.55
N ALA A 18 13.54 -0.90 -8.31
CA ALA A 18 12.82 0.33 -7.96
C ALA A 18 13.65 1.57 -8.22
N GLN A 19 13.00 2.62 -8.70
CA GLN A 19 13.62 3.93 -8.80
C GLN A 19 14.08 4.41 -7.42
N ALA A 20 15.27 4.98 -7.36
CA ALA A 20 15.82 5.53 -6.12
C ALA A 20 14.96 6.71 -5.65
N LEU A 21 14.31 6.57 -4.52
CA LEU A 21 13.60 7.68 -3.88
C LEU A 21 14.60 8.53 -3.08
N PRO A 22 14.40 9.87 -3.04
CA PRO A 22 15.19 10.73 -2.17
C PRO A 22 15.11 10.25 -0.72
N GLN A 23 16.25 10.17 -0.07
CA GLN A 23 16.28 9.82 1.34
C GLN A 23 15.68 10.97 2.16
N GLN A 24 14.64 10.70 2.90
CA GLN A 24 14.03 11.69 3.78
C GLN A 24 14.85 11.81 5.07
N PRO A 25 15.04 13.03 5.59
CA PRO A 25 15.76 13.23 6.83
C PRO A 25 14.98 12.65 8.01
N SER A 26 15.71 12.21 9.04
CA SER A 26 15.07 11.84 10.30
C SER A 26 14.39 13.05 10.93
N LEU A 27 13.20 12.85 11.46
CA LEU A 27 12.48 13.90 12.19
C LEU A 27 13.34 14.40 13.37
N GLN A 28 13.51 15.72 13.46
CA GLN A 28 14.17 16.39 14.55
C GLN A 28 13.19 17.35 15.24
N GLY A 29 13.19 17.35 16.59
CA GLY A 29 12.35 18.25 17.37
C GLY A 29 10.87 17.89 17.35
N HIS A 30 10.02 18.91 17.38
CA HIS A 30 8.56 18.79 17.43
C HIS A 30 7.94 19.41 16.19
N ILE A 31 6.95 18.72 15.64
CA ILE A 31 6.11 19.20 14.54
C ILE A 31 4.65 19.11 14.97
N GLN A 32 3.82 19.96 14.39
CA GLN A 32 2.36 19.89 14.51
C GLN A 32 1.78 19.38 13.19
N ALA A 33 0.79 18.53 13.28
CA ALA A 33 0.03 18.02 12.15
C ALA A 33 -1.38 17.65 12.63
N ASP A 34 -2.35 17.69 11.75
CA ASP A 34 -3.71 17.22 12.06
C ASP A 34 -3.73 15.71 12.23
N VAL A 35 -2.94 14.99 11.40
CA VAL A 35 -2.84 13.54 11.43
C VAL A 35 -1.39 13.08 11.32
N CYS A 36 -1.01 12.15 12.18
CA CYS A 36 0.26 11.44 12.09
C CYS A 36 0.01 9.98 11.67
N VAL A 37 0.54 9.60 10.51
CA VAL A 37 0.49 8.22 10.01
C VAL A 37 1.84 7.55 10.28
N ILE A 38 1.83 6.38 10.91
CA ILE A 38 3.04 5.62 11.26
C ILE A 38 3.15 4.40 10.34
N GLY A 39 4.20 4.38 9.55
CA GLY A 39 4.52 3.34 8.58
C GLY A 39 4.15 3.71 7.14
N ALA A 40 5.12 3.69 6.24
CA ALA A 40 4.98 4.00 4.81
C ALA A 40 4.88 2.73 3.95
N GLY A 41 4.03 1.79 4.37
CA GLY A 41 3.55 0.69 3.54
C GLY A 41 2.33 1.11 2.72
N LEU A 42 1.71 0.16 1.99
CA LEU A 42 0.53 0.41 1.14
C LEU A 42 -0.60 1.11 1.90
N ALA A 43 -0.97 0.61 3.08
CA ALA A 43 -2.04 1.17 3.89
C ALA A 43 -1.72 2.60 4.37
N GLY A 44 -0.51 2.80 4.93
CA GLY A 44 -0.11 4.10 5.45
C GLY A 44 0.02 5.16 4.37
N LEU A 45 0.62 4.82 3.23
CA LEU A 45 0.72 5.73 2.08
C LEU A 45 -0.67 6.09 1.51
N SER A 46 -1.55 5.09 1.36
CA SER A 46 -2.91 5.34 0.91
C SER A 46 -3.68 6.26 1.86
N ALA A 47 -3.64 5.98 3.16
CA ALA A 47 -4.31 6.81 4.16
C ALA A 47 -3.74 8.24 4.19
N ALA A 48 -2.41 8.37 4.16
CA ALA A 48 -1.76 9.68 4.17
C ALA A 48 -2.13 10.51 2.93
N LEU A 49 -2.17 9.87 1.76
CA LEU A 49 -2.54 10.53 0.51
C LEU A 49 -4.00 11.02 0.53
N GLU A 50 -4.94 10.16 0.91
CA GLU A 50 -6.36 10.51 0.99
C GLU A 50 -6.62 11.65 1.98
N LEU A 51 -6.00 11.58 3.15
CA LEU A 51 -6.12 12.64 4.15
C LEU A 51 -5.53 13.97 3.66
N ALA A 52 -4.37 13.93 3.01
CA ALA A 52 -3.76 15.13 2.45
C ALA A 52 -4.61 15.74 1.31
N GLN A 53 -5.18 14.92 0.44
CA GLN A 53 -6.11 15.35 -0.60
C GLN A 53 -7.41 15.93 -0.02
N SER A 54 -7.82 15.45 1.16
CA SER A 54 -8.95 15.99 1.92
C SER A 54 -8.62 17.29 2.67
N GLY A 55 -7.41 17.82 2.55
CA GLY A 55 -7.00 19.11 3.11
C GLY A 55 -6.38 19.04 4.51
N PHE A 56 -6.15 17.85 5.08
CA PHE A 56 -5.48 17.71 6.36
C PHE A 56 -3.96 17.92 6.24
N GLN A 57 -3.35 18.51 7.26
CA GLN A 57 -1.91 18.52 7.41
C GLN A 57 -1.45 17.13 7.91
N VAL A 58 -0.87 16.34 7.02
CA VAL A 58 -0.48 14.96 7.33
C VAL A 58 1.03 14.84 7.50
N THR A 59 1.44 14.16 8.56
CA THR A 59 2.82 13.72 8.74
C THR A 59 2.87 12.20 8.64
N LEU A 60 3.68 11.70 7.71
CA LEU A 60 3.95 10.27 7.55
C LEU A 60 5.35 9.95 8.09
N LEU A 61 5.43 9.08 9.07
CA LEU A 61 6.68 8.62 9.68
C LEU A 61 6.97 7.17 9.29
N GLU A 62 8.20 6.94 8.84
CA GLU A 62 8.68 5.60 8.47
C GLU A 62 10.01 5.30 9.19
N ALA A 63 10.10 4.13 9.81
CA ALA A 63 11.27 3.77 10.59
C ALA A 63 12.48 3.35 9.73
N LYS A 64 12.26 2.99 8.48
CA LYS A 64 13.29 2.51 7.55
C LYS A 64 13.23 3.28 6.23
N ARG A 65 12.67 2.70 5.19
CA ARG A 65 12.39 3.30 3.89
C ARG A 65 10.97 2.97 3.47
N ILE A 66 10.42 3.78 2.60
CA ILE A 66 9.09 3.54 2.03
C ILE A 66 9.01 2.12 1.47
N ALA A 67 7.91 1.43 1.77
CA ALA A 67 7.64 0.06 1.36
C ALA A 67 8.71 -0.98 1.81
N TRP A 68 9.49 -0.70 2.86
CA TRP A 68 10.52 -1.62 3.34
C TRP A 68 9.96 -2.96 3.82
N GLY A 69 8.78 -2.99 4.38
CA GLY A 69 8.11 -4.16 4.90
C GLY A 69 7.49 -5.05 3.80
N ALA A 70 6.37 -5.69 4.11
CA ALA A 70 5.62 -6.57 3.21
C ALA A 70 5.18 -5.89 1.92
N SER A 71 4.93 -4.58 1.96
CA SER A 71 4.52 -3.78 0.80
C SER A 71 5.55 -3.75 -0.34
N GLY A 72 6.83 -3.90 -0.05
CA GLY A 72 7.89 -3.98 -1.07
C GLY A 72 8.42 -5.41 -1.28
N ARG A 73 7.68 -6.44 -0.83
CA ARG A 73 8.09 -7.85 -0.88
C ARG A 73 6.96 -8.80 -1.21
N ASN A 74 5.86 -8.28 -1.72
CA ASN A 74 4.75 -9.09 -2.22
C ASN A 74 5.02 -9.54 -3.67
N GLY A 75 4.09 -10.30 -4.27
CA GLY A 75 4.21 -10.79 -5.64
C GLY A 75 3.92 -9.75 -6.72
N GLY A 76 3.60 -8.50 -6.37
CA GLY A 76 3.26 -7.44 -7.32
C GLY A 76 1.92 -7.62 -8.03
N GLN A 77 1.07 -8.53 -7.55
CA GLN A 77 -0.21 -8.83 -8.18
C GLN A 77 -1.30 -7.95 -7.58
N ALA A 78 -2.01 -7.22 -8.43
CA ALA A 78 -3.18 -6.43 -8.08
C ALA A 78 -4.43 -7.20 -8.50
N ILE A 79 -5.00 -7.97 -7.56
CA ILE A 79 -6.09 -8.91 -7.79
C ILE A 79 -7.31 -8.47 -6.98
N VAL A 80 -8.50 -8.58 -7.56
CA VAL A 80 -9.77 -8.40 -6.84
C VAL A 80 -10.04 -9.58 -5.91
N GLY A 81 -10.87 -9.38 -4.88
CA GLY A 81 -11.22 -10.40 -3.91
C GLY A 81 -10.34 -10.38 -2.66
N TYR A 82 -10.64 -11.27 -1.75
CA TYR A 82 -9.94 -11.44 -0.48
C TYR A 82 -9.13 -12.74 -0.46
N ALA A 83 -8.03 -12.75 0.26
CA ALA A 83 -7.17 -13.93 0.36
C ALA A 83 -7.87 -15.15 1.00
N CYS A 84 -8.93 -14.93 1.78
CA CYS A 84 -9.76 -15.99 2.36
C CYS A 84 -10.91 -16.44 1.43
N GLY A 85 -11.04 -15.85 0.24
CA GLY A 85 -12.20 -16.06 -0.64
C GLY A 85 -13.46 -15.35 -0.15
N GLU A 86 -14.57 -15.57 -0.83
CA GLU A 86 -15.87 -14.93 -0.56
C GLU A 86 -16.70 -15.68 0.50
N GLU A 87 -16.54 -16.99 0.60
CA GLU A 87 -17.33 -17.86 1.47
C GLU A 87 -17.41 -17.41 2.95
N PRO A 88 -16.31 -16.96 3.60
CA PRO A 88 -16.38 -16.43 4.97
C PRO A 88 -17.31 -15.23 5.12
N PHE A 89 -17.37 -14.36 4.11
CA PHE A 89 -18.26 -13.18 4.10
C PHE A 89 -19.70 -13.61 3.91
N GLU A 90 -19.99 -14.52 2.97
CA GLU A 90 -21.34 -15.05 2.73
C GLU A 90 -21.91 -15.77 3.95
N LYS A 91 -21.05 -16.40 4.77
CA LYS A 91 -21.46 -17.04 6.04
C LYS A 91 -21.67 -16.06 7.19
N ALA A 92 -20.94 -14.95 7.22
CA ALA A 92 -20.90 -14.04 8.35
C ALA A 92 -21.90 -12.87 8.23
N MET A 93 -22.39 -12.57 7.01
CA MET A 93 -23.24 -11.42 6.73
C MET A 93 -24.28 -11.74 5.66
N SER A 94 -25.19 -10.80 5.38
CA SER A 94 -26.16 -10.97 4.29
C SER A 94 -25.45 -10.97 2.92
N MET A 95 -26.09 -11.57 1.92
CA MET A 95 -25.57 -11.60 0.54
C MET A 95 -25.30 -10.19 -0.02
N ASP A 96 -26.15 -9.22 0.33
CA ASP A 96 -25.95 -7.83 -0.13
C ASP A 96 -24.74 -7.16 0.54
N GLU A 97 -24.46 -7.48 1.79
CA GLU A 97 -23.26 -7.01 2.48
C GLU A 97 -22.00 -7.69 1.94
N ALA A 98 -22.05 -9.00 1.68
CA ALA A 98 -20.96 -9.74 1.06
C ALA A 98 -20.61 -9.18 -0.34
N LYS A 99 -21.62 -8.86 -1.16
CA LYS A 99 -21.43 -8.20 -2.46
C LYS A 99 -20.81 -6.80 -2.30
N ARG A 100 -21.25 -6.01 -1.33
CA ARG A 100 -20.64 -4.71 -1.06
C ARG A 100 -19.17 -4.85 -0.64
N ALA A 101 -18.87 -5.81 0.23
CA ALA A 101 -17.50 -6.11 0.61
C ALA A 101 -16.64 -6.49 -0.60
N PHE A 102 -17.13 -7.34 -1.50
CA PHE A 102 -16.42 -7.68 -2.72
C PHE A 102 -16.21 -6.46 -3.64
N ASN A 103 -17.21 -5.61 -3.82
CA ASN A 103 -17.11 -4.40 -4.64
C ASN A 103 -16.02 -3.44 -4.15
N LEU A 104 -15.77 -3.36 -2.83
CA LEU A 104 -14.65 -2.58 -2.29
C LEU A 104 -13.28 -3.03 -2.84
N THR A 105 -13.13 -4.31 -3.18
CA THR A 105 -11.87 -4.79 -3.78
C THR A 105 -11.72 -4.34 -5.23
N ILE A 106 -12.82 -4.22 -5.96
CA ILE A 106 -12.85 -3.67 -7.33
C ILE A 106 -12.52 -2.18 -7.28
N GLU A 107 -13.19 -1.43 -6.40
CA GLU A 107 -12.94 0.00 -6.20
C GLU A 107 -11.48 0.26 -5.82
N GLY A 108 -10.89 -0.60 -4.96
CA GLY A 108 -9.47 -0.51 -4.59
C GLY A 108 -8.52 -0.71 -5.77
N LEU A 109 -8.84 -1.64 -6.66
CA LEU A 109 -8.06 -1.86 -7.89
C LEU A 109 -8.19 -0.68 -8.86
N ASP A 110 -9.39 -0.14 -9.03
CA ASP A 110 -9.63 1.01 -9.90
C ASP A 110 -8.95 2.27 -9.37
N LEU A 111 -8.99 2.50 -8.06
CA LEU A 111 -8.25 3.57 -7.39
C LEU A 111 -6.73 3.45 -7.61
N MET A 112 -6.19 2.24 -7.57
CA MET A 112 -4.78 1.98 -7.85
C MET A 112 -4.43 2.38 -9.30
N ARG A 113 -5.24 1.96 -10.29
CA ARG A 113 -5.07 2.32 -11.70
C ARG A 113 -5.17 3.83 -11.92
N GLU A 114 -6.11 4.48 -11.24
CA GLU A 114 -6.28 5.93 -11.30
C GLU A 114 -5.03 6.65 -10.78
N ARG A 115 -4.50 6.25 -9.63
CA ARG A 115 -3.28 6.83 -9.05
C ARG A 115 -2.07 6.62 -9.94
N ILE A 116 -1.90 5.43 -10.53
CA ILE A 116 -0.82 5.16 -11.48
C ILE A 116 -0.88 6.16 -12.65
N ARG A 117 -2.06 6.39 -13.21
CA ARG A 117 -2.25 7.36 -14.30
C ARG A 117 -2.06 8.80 -13.84
N GLN A 118 -2.69 9.19 -12.73
CA GLN A 118 -2.67 10.55 -12.21
C GLN A 118 -1.25 11.03 -11.88
N TYR A 119 -0.45 10.16 -11.27
CA TYR A 119 0.91 10.47 -10.84
C TYR A 119 1.99 10.00 -11.81
N ASN A 120 1.58 9.46 -12.97
CA ASN A 120 2.49 8.90 -13.97
C ASN A 120 3.53 7.94 -13.35
N ILE A 121 3.03 6.97 -12.56
CA ILE A 121 3.89 6.03 -11.85
C ILE A 121 4.41 4.98 -12.85
N ASP A 122 5.73 4.97 -13.04
CA ASP A 122 6.42 3.95 -13.82
C ASP A 122 6.60 2.68 -12.97
N CYS A 123 5.68 1.73 -13.13
CA CYS A 123 5.61 0.50 -12.32
C CYS A 123 5.40 -0.77 -13.14
N ASP A 124 5.70 -0.75 -14.44
CA ASP A 124 5.54 -1.89 -15.34
C ASP A 124 4.12 -2.52 -15.27
N TRP A 125 3.08 -1.67 -15.17
CA TRP A 125 1.71 -2.14 -15.08
C TRP A 125 1.30 -2.95 -16.31
N VAL A 126 0.81 -4.17 -16.07
CA VAL A 126 0.22 -5.04 -17.11
C VAL A 126 -1.17 -5.46 -16.65
N ASP A 127 -2.17 -5.25 -17.51
CA ASP A 127 -3.55 -5.64 -17.21
C ASP A 127 -3.76 -7.15 -17.37
N GLY A 128 -4.55 -7.68 -16.45
CA GLY A 128 -4.97 -9.07 -16.43
C GLY A 128 -4.03 -10.02 -15.69
N TYR A 129 -4.60 -11.13 -15.27
CA TYR A 129 -3.88 -12.26 -14.71
C TYR A 129 -4.61 -13.56 -15.10
N MET A 130 -3.91 -14.67 -15.03
CA MET A 130 -4.49 -15.98 -15.28
C MET A 130 -4.10 -16.91 -14.14
N THR A 131 -5.09 -17.62 -13.60
CA THR A 131 -4.88 -18.77 -12.71
C THR A 131 -4.98 -20.04 -13.53
N ALA A 132 -3.99 -20.91 -13.37
CA ALA A 132 -3.97 -22.26 -13.98
C ALA A 132 -4.35 -23.33 -12.97
#